data_90d8bd655fed2360a7041282ffa56506
#
_entry.id   90d8bd655fed2360a7041282ffa56506
#
_cell.length_a   1.000
_cell.length_b   1.000
_cell.length_c   1.000
_cell.angle_alpha   90.00
_cell.angle_beta   90.00
_cell.angle_gamma   90.00
#
_symmetry.space_group_name_H-M   'P 1'
#
loop_
_entity.id
_entity.type
_entity.pdbx_description
1 polymer ?
#
loop_
_entity_poly.entity_id
_entity_poly.type
_entity_poly.pdbx_seq_one_letter_code
_entity_poly.pdbx_strand_id
1 'polypeptide(L)'
;MSNTLSSRRGPRLAAAVALAAIVAASAAGSTSADRGRGFGFGRHFQRHGTYLALGDSVAFGYVPANAVPAPNYEDPRSFVGYPEDLARLLRERVSNASCPGETSTSMLVPGAQSNGCENSPGSPVGYRTLYPLHVRYRGTQMDYALDYLRVHRDTRLVTIDIGANDAFLCQETTADQCTSTAELQGVATEITTNLGTIFYDLRHVARYRGPIVVLSYYSLSYSDPAELASSEFLDSVLTSAATADGGIVADGFGAFAGPSAAYGGDPCAAGLLIKLPDGTCNIHPSPAGHRLLAEAIAEAIGA
;
A
#
# COMPACT_ATOMS: atom_id res chain seq x y z
N MET A 1 33.11 -1.15 -24.26
CA MET A 1 33.30 0.24 -23.79
C MET A 1 32.51 0.38 -22.51
N SER A 2 33.23 0.35 -21.38
CA SER A 2 32.64 0.30 -20.04
C SER A 2 32.30 1.69 -19.55
N ASN A 3 31.02 1.96 -19.29
CA ASN A 3 30.59 3.17 -18.59
C ASN A 3 30.30 2.78 -17.14
N THR A 4 31.25 3.14 -16.29
CA THR A 4 31.10 3.13 -14.83
C THR A 4 30.33 4.37 -14.40
N LEU A 5 29.07 4.17 -13.97
CA LEU A 5 28.31 5.21 -13.29
C LEU A 5 28.76 5.29 -11.82
N SER A 6 29.51 6.37 -11.55
CA SER A 6 29.96 6.75 -10.21
C SER A 6 28.79 7.17 -9.34
N SER A 7 28.48 6.41 -8.29
CA SER A 7 27.52 6.77 -7.25
C SER A 7 28.12 7.89 -6.39
N ARG A 8 27.65 9.12 -6.58
CA ARG A 8 27.91 10.21 -5.65
C ARG A 8 26.98 10.07 -4.44
N ARG A 9 27.54 9.66 -3.32
CA ARG A 9 26.90 9.76 -2.01
C ARG A 9 26.81 11.27 -1.65
N GLY A 10 25.59 11.83 -1.71
CA GLY A 10 25.30 13.14 -1.13
C GLY A 10 25.16 13.03 0.39
N PRO A 11 25.46 14.10 1.14
CA PRO A 11 25.33 14.08 2.59
C PRO A 11 23.84 14.02 2.99
N ARG A 12 23.51 13.11 3.91
CA ARG A 12 22.23 13.06 4.59
C ARG A 12 22.09 14.30 5.46
N LEU A 13 21.37 15.31 5.00
CA LEU A 13 20.92 16.44 5.81
C LEU A 13 19.64 15.98 6.53
N ALA A 14 19.76 15.81 7.84
CA ALA A 14 18.59 15.64 8.70
C ALA A 14 17.82 16.95 8.73
N ALA A 15 16.72 17.05 8.01
CA ALA A 15 15.78 18.16 8.12
C ALA A 15 14.86 17.88 9.32
N ALA A 16 15.03 18.64 10.38
CA ALA A 16 14.12 18.65 11.51
C ALA A 16 12.80 19.30 11.09
N VAL A 17 11.76 18.52 10.91
CA VAL A 17 10.40 19.01 10.67
C VAL A 17 9.81 19.43 12.01
N ALA A 18 9.64 20.72 12.24
CA ALA A 18 8.85 21.23 13.35
C ALA A 18 7.37 21.13 12.99
N LEU A 19 6.70 20.08 13.45
CA LEU A 19 5.24 19.95 13.35
C LEU A 19 4.61 20.92 14.37
N ALA A 20 3.96 21.97 13.86
CA ALA A 20 3.02 22.77 14.65
C ALA A 20 1.71 21.97 14.75
N ALA A 21 1.42 21.44 15.94
CA ALA A 21 0.15 20.79 16.23
C ALA A 21 -1.00 21.81 16.12
N ILE A 22 -1.81 21.69 15.08
CA ILE A 22 -3.11 22.38 15.02
C ILE A 22 -4.12 21.47 15.72
N VAL A 23 -4.39 21.75 16.99
CA VAL A 23 -5.50 21.13 17.73
C VAL A 23 -6.79 21.78 17.27
N ALA A 24 -7.55 21.11 16.43
CA ALA A 24 -8.93 21.44 16.16
C ALA A 24 -9.79 20.84 17.29
N ALA A 25 -10.30 21.69 18.18
CA ALA A 25 -11.25 21.30 19.20
C ALA A 25 -12.60 21.00 18.53
N SER A 26 -12.96 19.74 18.41
CA SER A 26 -14.31 19.31 18.01
C SER A 26 -15.14 19.03 19.26
N ALA A 27 -16.29 19.68 19.33
CA ALA A 27 -17.25 19.64 20.43
C ALA A 27 -17.77 18.20 20.65
N ALA A 28 -17.80 17.80 21.92
CA ALA A 28 -18.40 16.57 22.38
C ALA A 28 -19.94 16.59 22.14
N GLY A 29 -20.38 15.80 21.16
CA GLY A 29 -21.75 15.37 21.05
C GLY A 29 -21.91 13.99 21.66
N SER A 30 -22.60 13.91 22.78
CA SER A 30 -22.99 12.65 23.42
C SER A 30 -23.96 11.90 22.52
N THR A 31 -23.53 10.78 21.94
CA THR A 31 -24.43 9.84 21.25
C THR A 31 -24.59 8.57 22.07
N SER A 32 -25.84 8.26 22.32
CA SER A 32 -26.34 7.02 22.88
C SER A 32 -25.69 5.79 22.21
N ALA A 33 -25.23 4.86 23.03
CA ALA A 33 -24.76 3.56 22.63
C ALA A 33 -25.87 2.80 21.89
N ASP A 34 -25.85 2.85 20.59
CA ASP A 34 -26.54 1.86 19.77
C ASP A 34 -25.66 0.60 19.75
N ARG A 35 -26.19 -0.49 20.28
CA ARG A 35 -25.53 -1.78 20.34
C ARG A 35 -25.27 -2.22 18.92
N GLY A 36 -24.03 -2.07 18.47
CA GLY A 36 -23.57 -2.54 17.18
C GLY A 36 -24.00 -3.99 16.96
N ARG A 37 -24.79 -4.20 15.93
CA ARG A 37 -24.92 -5.53 15.32
C ARG A 37 -23.53 -5.86 14.81
N GLY A 38 -22.80 -6.66 15.57
CA GLY A 38 -21.59 -7.31 15.11
C GLY A 38 -21.93 -8.00 13.80
N PHE A 39 -21.38 -7.52 12.72
CA PHE A 39 -21.36 -8.29 11.48
C PHE A 39 -20.57 -9.56 11.79
N GLY A 40 -21.28 -10.64 12.03
CA GLY A 40 -20.68 -11.93 12.27
C GLY A 40 -20.04 -12.46 10.98
N PHE A 41 -18.84 -11.97 10.66
CA PHE A 41 -18.07 -12.42 9.52
C PHE A 41 -17.64 -13.90 9.64
N GLY A 42 -17.67 -14.48 10.84
CA GLY A 42 -17.24 -15.87 11.10
C GLY A 42 -18.06 -16.97 10.43
N ARG A 43 -19.11 -16.67 9.68
CA ARG A 43 -19.96 -17.71 9.06
C ARG A 43 -20.04 -17.71 7.53
N HIS A 44 -19.39 -16.75 6.82
CA HIS A 44 -19.59 -16.63 5.39
C HIS A 44 -18.35 -16.88 4.50
N PHE A 45 -17.19 -17.14 5.06
CA PHE A 45 -16.07 -17.66 4.26
C PHE A 45 -16.29 -19.13 3.94
N GLN A 46 -17.29 -19.41 3.09
CA GLN A 46 -17.41 -20.74 2.51
C GLN A 46 -16.23 -20.96 1.56
N ARG A 47 -15.67 -22.17 1.60
CA ARG A 47 -14.54 -22.63 0.77
C ARG A 47 -14.80 -22.26 -0.70
N HIS A 48 -13.82 -21.58 -1.34
CA HIS A 48 -13.74 -21.29 -2.78
C HIS A 48 -14.36 -19.99 -3.32
N GLY A 49 -14.39 -18.90 -2.57
CA GLY A 49 -14.66 -17.57 -3.14
C GLY A 49 -13.44 -16.99 -3.88
N THR A 50 -13.60 -15.79 -4.40
CA THR A 50 -12.50 -15.02 -4.98
C THR A 50 -12.20 -13.78 -4.14
N TYR A 51 -10.96 -13.33 -4.23
CA TYR A 51 -10.42 -12.17 -3.56
C TYR A 51 -9.71 -11.30 -4.61
N LEU A 52 -9.96 -10.00 -4.61
CA LEU A 52 -9.33 -9.02 -5.50
C LEU A 52 -8.36 -8.16 -4.69
N ALA A 53 -7.10 -8.12 -5.10
CA ALA A 53 -6.09 -7.23 -4.53
C ALA A 53 -5.72 -6.15 -5.55
N LEU A 54 -5.72 -4.91 -5.08
CA LEU A 54 -5.31 -3.70 -5.79
C LEU A 54 -4.18 -3.05 -5.00
N GLY A 55 -3.28 -2.34 -5.67
CA GLY A 55 -2.24 -1.63 -4.96
C GLY A 55 -0.95 -1.46 -5.75
N ASP A 56 0.10 -1.22 -5.02
CA ASP A 56 1.42 -0.94 -5.56
C ASP A 56 2.42 -2.11 -5.39
N SER A 57 3.68 -1.82 -5.16
CA SER A 57 4.75 -2.80 -5.02
C SER A 57 4.63 -3.68 -3.77
N VAL A 58 3.96 -3.20 -2.71
CA VAL A 58 3.75 -3.97 -1.48
C VAL A 58 2.73 -5.08 -1.74
N ALA A 59 1.57 -4.76 -2.36
CA ALA A 59 0.61 -5.78 -2.76
C ALA A 59 1.17 -6.72 -3.84
N PHE A 60 2.05 -6.21 -4.72
CA PHE A 60 2.69 -7.03 -5.74
C PHE A 60 3.68 -8.06 -5.15
N GLY A 61 4.22 -7.78 -3.97
CA GLY A 61 5.30 -8.58 -3.37
C GLY A 61 6.65 -8.31 -4.04
N TYR A 62 6.91 -7.06 -4.43
CA TYR A 62 8.10 -6.69 -5.17
C TYR A 62 9.38 -7.02 -4.41
N VAL A 63 10.34 -7.62 -5.14
CA VAL A 63 11.67 -7.94 -4.66
C VAL A 63 12.69 -7.28 -5.60
N PRO A 64 13.64 -6.48 -5.09
CA PRO A 64 14.61 -5.80 -5.94
C PRO A 64 15.60 -6.78 -6.57
N ALA A 65 16.13 -6.42 -7.76
CA ALA A 65 17.01 -7.29 -8.54
C ALA A 65 18.34 -7.66 -7.83
N ASN A 66 18.77 -6.84 -6.88
CA ASN A 66 19.96 -7.08 -6.07
C ASN A 66 19.70 -7.88 -4.78
N ALA A 67 18.48 -8.38 -4.58
CA ALA A 67 18.18 -9.31 -3.49
C ALA A 67 18.83 -10.68 -3.73
N VAL A 68 19.00 -11.47 -2.67
CA VAL A 68 19.53 -12.84 -2.76
C VAL A 68 18.56 -13.80 -2.07
N PRO A 69 18.00 -14.77 -2.81
CA PRO A 69 18.14 -14.97 -4.26
C PRO A 69 17.49 -13.85 -5.08
N ALA A 70 18.03 -13.55 -6.25
CA ALA A 70 17.43 -12.60 -7.17
C ALA A 70 16.12 -13.17 -7.75
N PRO A 71 15.05 -12.36 -7.87
CA PRO A 71 13.81 -12.81 -8.48
C PRO A 71 13.94 -12.95 -9.99
N ASN A 72 13.12 -13.82 -10.58
CA ASN A 72 12.94 -13.86 -12.03
C ASN A 72 11.82 -12.88 -12.44
N TYR A 73 12.18 -11.74 -13.00
CA TYR A 73 11.24 -10.71 -13.42
C TYR A 73 10.31 -11.13 -14.55
N GLU A 74 10.68 -12.14 -15.34
CA GLU A 74 9.81 -12.70 -16.40
C GLU A 74 8.72 -13.64 -15.84
N ASP A 75 8.82 -14.02 -14.58
CA ASP A 75 7.84 -14.89 -13.93
C ASP A 75 7.22 -14.17 -12.72
N PRO A 76 5.97 -13.67 -12.83
CA PRO A 76 5.32 -12.97 -11.73
C PRO A 76 5.15 -13.84 -10.47
N ARG A 77 5.23 -15.17 -10.57
CA ARG A 77 5.19 -16.07 -9.40
C ARG A 77 6.45 -16.00 -8.54
N SER A 78 7.50 -15.32 -9.02
CA SER A 78 8.69 -14.98 -8.21
C SER A 78 8.40 -13.92 -7.15
N PHE A 79 7.26 -13.24 -7.25
CA PHE A 79 6.83 -12.18 -6.37
C PHE A 79 5.62 -12.67 -5.56
N VAL A 80 5.76 -12.68 -4.25
CA VAL A 80 4.71 -13.16 -3.34
C VAL A 80 4.47 -12.06 -2.31
N GLY A 81 3.37 -11.36 -2.48
CA GLY A 81 2.93 -10.30 -1.58
C GLY A 81 1.99 -10.79 -0.47
N TYR A 82 1.54 -9.85 0.37
CA TYR A 82 0.52 -10.15 1.36
C TYR A 82 -0.79 -10.70 0.74
N PRO A 83 -1.17 -10.35 -0.51
CA PRO A 83 -2.40 -10.90 -1.10
C PRO A 83 -2.35 -12.41 -1.28
N GLU A 84 -1.22 -12.96 -1.69
CA GLU A 84 -1.04 -14.41 -1.84
C GLU A 84 -1.01 -15.11 -0.48
N ASP A 85 -0.42 -14.48 0.56
CA ASP A 85 -0.42 -15.01 1.92
C ASP A 85 -1.82 -14.98 2.53
N LEU A 86 -2.55 -13.88 2.36
CA LEU A 86 -3.93 -13.73 2.80
C LEU A 86 -4.86 -14.73 2.09
N ALA A 87 -4.70 -14.92 0.78
CA ALA A 87 -5.49 -15.87 0.02
C ALA A 87 -5.30 -17.30 0.54
N ARG A 88 -4.07 -17.67 0.92
CA ARG A 88 -3.79 -18.97 1.57
C ARG A 88 -4.45 -19.08 2.94
N LEU A 89 -4.37 -18.02 3.75
CA LEU A 89 -4.97 -17.96 5.07
C LEU A 89 -6.50 -18.11 5.00
N LEU A 90 -7.15 -17.38 4.10
CA LEU A 90 -8.60 -17.38 3.89
C LEU A 90 -9.10 -18.58 3.05
N ARG A 91 -8.19 -19.33 2.42
CA ARG A 91 -8.51 -20.39 1.44
C ARG A 91 -9.32 -19.88 0.26
N GLU A 92 -8.98 -18.68 -0.22
CA GLU A 92 -9.60 -18.03 -1.36
C GLU A 92 -8.63 -18.03 -2.55
N ARG A 93 -9.16 -17.74 -3.74
CA ARG A 93 -8.34 -17.52 -4.94
C ARG A 93 -8.14 -16.02 -5.10
N VAL A 94 -6.89 -15.57 -5.10
CA VAL A 94 -6.58 -14.15 -5.32
C VAL A 94 -6.47 -13.84 -6.81
N SER A 95 -6.99 -12.66 -7.17
CA SER A 95 -6.67 -11.94 -8.40
C SER A 95 -5.92 -10.69 -8.00
N ASN A 96 -4.60 -10.72 -8.14
CA ASN A 96 -3.72 -9.62 -7.73
C ASN A 96 -3.45 -8.73 -8.95
N ALA A 97 -4.05 -7.54 -8.98
CA ALA A 97 -3.92 -6.57 -10.07
C ALA A 97 -2.91 -5.46 -9.76
N SER A 98 -2.22 -5.55 -8.63
CA SER A 98 -1.24 -4.55 -8.22
C SER A 98 -0.08 -4.38 -9.21
N CYS A 99 0.53 -3.19 -9.16
CA CYS A 99 1.62 -2.82 -10.05
C CYS A 99 2.70 -2.05 -9.28
N PRO A 100 3.98 -2.49 -9.29
CA PRO A 100 5.04 -1.76 -8.62
C PRO A 100 5.14 -0.30 -9.09
N GLY A 101 5.14 0.65 -8.15
CA GLY A 101 5.21 2.07 -8.44
C GLY A 101 3.87 2.73 -8.81
N GLU A 102 2.73 2.07 -8.58
CA GLU A 102 1.40 2.66 -8.79
C GLU A 102 1.15 3.81 -7.83
N THR A 103 0.60 4.93 -8.33
CA THR A 103 0.08 6.04 -7.52
C THR A 103 -1.44 5.98 -7.48
N SER A 104 -2.05 6.68 -6.54
CA SER A 104 -3.51 6.72 -6.44
C SER A 104 -4.15 7.32 -7.70
N THR A 105 -3.50 8.28 -8.35
CA THR A 105 -3.96 8.89 -9.60
C THR A 105 -3.77 7.94 -10.79
N SER A 106 -2.62 7.26 -10.93
CA SER A 106 -2.40 6.35 -12.05
C SER A 106 -3.28 5.09 -11.97
N MET A 107 -3.68 4.68 -10.76
CA MET A 107 -4.68 3.63 -10.57
C MET A 107 -6.04 3.95 -11.21
N LEU A 108 -6.37 5.24 -11.35
CA LEU A 108 -7.67 5.73 -11.86
C LEU A 108 -7.60 6.26 -13.30
N VAL A 109 -6.49 6.92 -13.66
CA VAL A 109 -6.38 7.72 -14.88
C VAL A 109 -5.31 7.15 -15.80
N PRO A 110 -5.68 6.67 -17.00
CA PRO A 110 -4.73 6.12 -17.96
C PRO A 110 -3.66 7.15 -18.33
N GLY A 111 -2.39 6.74 -18.27
CA GLY A 111 -1.25 7.59 -18.64
C GLY A 111 -0.90 8.67 -17.61
N ALA A 112 -1.58 8.71 -16.45
CA ALA A 112 -1.16 9.60 -15.37
C ALA A 112 0.24 9.24 -14.87
N GLN A 113 0.89 10.19 -14.19
CA GLN A 113 2.21 9.96 -13.64
C GLN A 113 2.16 8.90 -12.56
N SER A 114 2.93 7.84 -12.75
CA SER A 114 3.22 6.84 -11.73
C SER A 114 4.67 6.96 -11.25
N ASN A 115 5.01 6.21 -10.22
CA ASN A 115 6.37 6.11 -9.69
C ASN A 115 7.01 4.76 -10.08
N GLY A 116 6.75 4.32 -11.32
CA GLY A 116 7.35 3.09 -11.85
C GLY A 116 6.39 2.06 -12.43
N CYS A 117 5.07 2.20 -12.32
CA CYS A 117 4.13 1.24 -12.89
C CYS A 117 4.03 1.35 -14.42
N GLU A 118 3.42 2.40 -14.95
CA GLU A 118 3.34 2.67 -16.40
C GLU A 118 4.50 3.54 -16.87
N ASN A 119 4.93 4.46 -16.03
CA ASN A 119 6.01 5.42 -16.26
C ASN A 119 6.69 5.75 -14.93
N SER A 120 7.71 6.59 -14.97
CA SER A 120 8.34 7.18 -13.78
C SER A 120 8.80 8.60 -14.11
N PRO A 121 9.16 9.44 -13.12
CA PRO A 121 9.73 10.75 -13.40
C PRO A 121 10.87 10.68 -14.40
N GLY A 122 10.71 11.36 -15.54
CA GLY A 122 11.70 11.37 -16.61
C GLY A 122 11.73 10.13 -17.53
N SER A 123 10.86 9.13 -17.33
CA SER A 123 10.77 7.95 -18.20
C SER A 123 9.32 7.59 -18.56
N PRO A 124 9.00 7.39 -19.84
CA PRO A 124 7.69 6.90 -20.27
C PRO A 124 7.54 5.38 -20.12
N VAL A 125 8.54 4.69 -19.57
CA VAL A 125 8.58 3.22 -19.45
C VAL A 125 8.59 2.84 -17.99
N GLY A 126 7.59 2.07 -17.58
CA GLY A 126 7.47 1.52 -16.24
C GLY A 126 7.47 -0.01 -16.22
N TYR A 127 7.26 -0.58 -15.04
CA TYR A 127 7.35 -2.01 -14.76
C TYR A 127 6.49 -2.86 -15.69
N ARG A 128 5.20 -2.50 -15.85
CA ARG A 128 4.25 -3.27 -16.67
C ARG A 128 4.52 -3.27 -18.18
N THR A 129 5.39 -2.38 -18.65
CA THR A 129 5.89 -2.39 -20.02
C THR A 129 7.03 -3.40 -20.20
N LEU A 130 7.85 -3.55 -19.15
CA LEU A 130 9.06 -4.37 -19.17
C LEU A 130 8.79 -5.80 -18.72
N TYR A 131 7.89 -6.00 -17.76
CA TYR A 131 7.69 -7.26 -17.06
C TYR A 131 6.20 -7.60 -16.89
N PRO A 132 5.85 -8.88 -16.81
CA PRO A 132 4.47 -9.29 -16.57
C PRO A 132 4.03 -8.96 -15.13
N LEU A 133 2.77 -8.55 -14.99
CA LEU A 133 2.06 -8.50 -13.71
C LEU A 133 1.42 -9.86 -13.38
N HIS A 134 0.95 -10.06 -12.14
CA HIS A 134 0.23 -11.28 -11.74
C HIS A 134 -1.00 -11.54 -12.59
N VAL A 135 -1.69 -10.49 -13.00
CA VAL A 135 -2.79 -10.55 -13.97
C VAL A 135 -2.54 -9.56 -15.11
N ARG A 136 -2.97 -9.93 -16.31
CA ARG A 136 -2.87 -9.05 -17.47
C ARG A 136 -4.15 -8.24 -17.63
N TYR A 137 -4.02 -6.93 -17.73
CA TYR A 137 -5.13 -6.02 -18.02
C TYR A 137 -4.69 -4.89 -18.95
N ARG A 138 -5.66 -4.25 -19.58
CA ARG A 138 -5.50 -3.01 -20.33
C ARG A 138 -6.13 -1.88 -19.54
N GLY A 139 -5.69 -0.64 -19.78
CA GLY A 139 -6.14 0.50 -19.00
C GLY A 139 -5.59 0.50 -17.59
N THR A 140 -6.34 1.04 -16.67
CA THR A 140 -5.94 1.21 -15.26
C THR A 140 -6.23 -0.03 -14.41
N GLN A 141 -5.71 -0.06 -13.18
CA GLN A 141 -6.11 -1.09 -12.22
C GLN A 141 -7.61 -1.04 -11.93
N MET A 142 -8.19 0.18 -11.90
CA MET A 142 -9.63 0.33 -11.66
C MET A 142 -10.46 -0.18 -12.82
N ASP A 143 -10.04 0.02 -14.09
CA ASP A 143 -10.71 -0.62 -15.23
C ASP A 143 -10.77 -2.14 -15.05
N TYR A 144 -9.64 -2.74 -14.66
CA TYR A 144 -9.60 -4.18 -14.37
C TYR A 144 -10.51 -4.56 -13.21
N ALA A 145 -10.48 -3.82 -12.11
CA ALA A 145 -11.28 -4.11 -10.93
C ALA A 145 -12.79 -4.11 -11.24
N LEU A 146 -13.25 -3.11 -12.00
CA LEU A 146 -14.66 -2.98 -12.40
C LEU A 146 -15.09 -4.13 -13.31
N ASP A 147 -14.25 -4.51 -14.28
CA ASP A 147 -14.53 -5.63 -15.17
C ASP A 147 -14.49 -6.97 -14.42
N TYR A 148 -13.51 -7.16 -13.54
CA TYR A 148 -13.39 -8.35 -12.71
C TYR A 148 -14.62 -8.55 -11.82
N LEU A 149 -15.02 -7.54 -11.07
CA LEU A 149 -16.16 -7.59 -10.15
C LEU A 149 -17.51 -7.75 -10.87
N ARG A 150 -17.59 -7.32 -12.13
CA ARG A 150 -18.79 -7.55 -12.96
C ARG A 150 -18.99 -9.03 -13.27
N VAL A 151 -17.89 -9.76 -13.48
CA VAL A 151 -17.89 -11.17 -13.85
C VAL A 151 -17.86 -12.08 -12.62
N HIS A 152 -17.01 -11.74 -11.62
CA HIS A 152 -16.79 -12.53 -10.41
C HIS A 152 -17.67 -12.03 -9.25
N ARG A 153 -18.97 -12.37 -9.30
CA ARG A 153 -19.94 -11.98 -8.28
C ARG A 153 -19.76 -12.68 -6.94
N ASP A 154 -18.92 -13.71 -6.91
CA ASP A 154 -18.50 -14.45 -5.73
C ASP A 154 -17.28 -13.85 -5.03
N THR A 155 -16.81 -12.66 -5.49
CA THR A 155 -15.72 -11.92 -4.83
C THR A 155 -16.15 -11.52 -3.42
N ARG A 156 -15.36 -11.94 -2.43
CA ARG A 156 -15.70 -11.80 -1.01
C ARG A 156 -14.92 -10.71 -0.31
N LEU A 157 -13.79 -10.32 -0.89
CA LEU A 157 -12.88 -9.34 -0.33
C LEU A 157 -12.25 -8.53 -1.45
N VAL A 158 -12.11 -7.23 -1.23
CA VAL A 158 -11.21 -6.35 -1.98
C VAL A 158 -10.23 -5.74 -0.99
N THR A 159 -8.93 -5.82 -1.27
CA THR A 159 -7.92 -5.07 -0.53
C THR A 159 -7.28 -4.02 -1.42
N ILE A 160 -6.89 -2.92 -0.82
CA ILE A 160 -6.22 -1.78 -1.46
C ILE A 160 -5.05 -1.38 -0.59
N ASP A 161 -3.84 -1.28 -1.17
CA ASP A 161 -2.73 -0.57 -0.58
C ASP A 161 -2.17 0.41 -1.61
N ILE A 162 -2.30 1.70 -1.35
CA ILE A 162 -1.99 2.76 -2.31
C ILE A 162 -1.72 4.07 -1.55
N GLY A 163 -0.86 4.93 -2.10
CA GLY A 163 -0.60 6.26 -1.57
C GLY A 163 0.87 6.50 -1.20
N ALA A 164 1.67 5.47 -0.93
CA ALA A 164 3.10 5.65 -0.67
C ALA A 164 3.84 6.24 -1.88
N ASN A 165 3.49 5.80 -3.08
CA ASN A 165 4.11 6.32 -4.31
C ASN A 165 3.68 7.74 -4.64
N ASP A 166 2.53 8.20 -4.17
CA ASP A 166 2.12 9.61 -4.27
C ASP A 166 3.07 10.49 -3.45
N ALA A 167 3.41 10.05 -2.22
CA ALA A 167 4.38 10.74 -1.37
C ALA A 167 5.80 10.68 -1.96
N PHE A 168 6.25 9.53 -2.45
CA PHE A 168 7.55 9.40 -3.09
C PHE A 168 7.66 10.25 -4.36
N LEU A 169 6.61 10.29 -5.17
CA LEU A 169 6.56 11.14 -6.36
C LEU A 169 6.70 12.62 -6.00
N CYS A 170 6.01 13.07 -4.94
CA CYS A 170 6.18 14.41 -4.41
C CYS A 170 7.64 14.67 -3.98
N GLN A 171 8.26 13.74 -3.23
CA GLN A 171 9.65 13.87 -2.82
C GLN A 171 10.64 13.94 -3.99
N GLU A 172 10.39 13.19 -5.04
CA GLU A 172 11.27 13.16 -6.21
C GLU A 172 11.11 14.37 -7.13
N THR A 173 9.94 15.01 -7.14
CA THR A 173 9.60 16.06 -8.09
C THR A 173 9.64 17.46 -7.51
N THR A 174 9.72 17.62 -6.18
CA THR A 174 9.79 18.91 -5.52
C THR A 174 11.21 19.23 -5.03
N ALA A 175 11.57 20.51 -5.02
CA ALA A 175 12.93 20.96 -4.70
C ALA A 175 13.30 20.74 -3.22
N ASP A 176 12.32 20.78 -2.34
CA ASP A 176 12.45 20.58 -0.89
C ASP A 176 12.09 19.15 -0.45
N GLN A 177 11.93 18.22 -1.42
CA GLN A 177 11.59 16.82 -1.17
C GLN A 177 10.27 16.64 -0.40
N CYS A 178 9.26 17.43 -0.77
CA CYS A 178 7.92 17.35 -0.18
C CYS A 178 7.87 17.63 1.34
N THR A 179 8.68 18.56 1.81
CA THR A 179 8.73 18.91 3.24
C THR A 179 7.83 20.09 3.60
N SER A 180 7.33 20.85 2.61
CA SER A 180 6.42 21.95 2.88
C SER A 180 5.02 21.47 3.28
N THR A 181 4.39 22.18 4.20
CA THR A 181 3.01 21.88 4.61
C THR A 181 2.04 21.89 3.44
N ALA A 182 2.24 22.78 2.45
CA ALA A 182 1.36 22.89 1.29
C ALA A 182 1.45 21.66 0.39
N GLU A 183 2.64 21.11 0.17
CA GLU A 183 2.85 19.89 -0.61
C GLU A 183 2.30 18.66 0.09
N LEU A 184 2.55 18.51 1.40
CA LEU A 184 1.97 17.44 2.20
C LEU A 184 0.44 17.47 2.18
N GLN A 185 -0.17 18.66 2.30
CA GLN A 185 -1.61 18.83 2.15
C GLN A 185 -2.10 18.48 0.74
N GLY A 186 -1.31 18.81 -0.29
CA GLY A 186 -1.57 18.40 -1.67
C GLY A 186 -1.65 16.89 -1.82
N VAL A 187 -0.62 16.18 -1.35
CA VAL A 187 -0.57 14.70 -1.36
C VAL A 187 -1.75 14.09 -0.59
N ALA A 188 -2.02 14.60 0.62
CA ALA A 188 -3.16 14.13 1.42
C ALA A 188 -4.51 14.32 0.71
N THR A 189 -4.69 15.47 0.06
CA THR A 189 -5.92 15.78 -0.69
C THR A 189 -6.06 14.87 -1.91
N GLU A 190 -4.98 14.64 -2.63
CA GLU A 190 -4.95 13.76 -3.80
C GLU A 190 -5.31 12.32 -3.41
N ILE A 191 -4.62 11.74 -2.42
CA ILE A 191 -4.90 10.39 -1.94
C ILE A 191 -6.35 10.26 -1.45
N THR A 192 -6.83 11.22 -0.66
CA THR A 192 -8.20 11.18 -0.12
C THR A 192 -9.24 11.25 -1.24
N THR A 193 -9.06 12.13 -2.21
CA THR A 193 -9.96 12.28 -3.35
C THR A 193 -9.99 11.03 -4.22
N ASN A 194 -8.81 10.46 -4.48
CA ASN A 194 -8.69 9.27 -5.31
C ASN A 194 -9.24 8.03 -4.61
N LEU A 195 -8.99 7.84 -3.30
CA LEU A 195 -9.62 6.77 -2.54
C LEU A 195 -11.15 6.90 -2.54
N GLY A 196 -11.70 8.10 -2.33
CA GLY A 196 -13.14 8.33 -2.45
C GLY A 196 -13.69 7.92 -3.82
N THR A 197 -12.96 8.22 -4.90
CA THR A 197 -13.33 7.80 -6.27
C THR A 197 -13.27 6.27 -6.42
N ILE A 198 -12.22 5.63 -5.92
CA ILE A 198 -12.06 4.17 -5.93
C ILE A 198 -13.23 3.51 -5.18
N PHE A 199 -13.55 3.98 -3.99
CA PHE A 199 -14.68 3.46 -3.21
C PHE A 199 -16.01 3.67 -3.93
N TYR A 200 -16.22 4.87 -4.49
CA TYR A 200 -17.42 5.15 -5.28
C TYR A 200 -17.57 4.17 -6.44
N ASP A 201 -16.53 3.96 -7.21
CA ASP A 201 -16.54 3.07 -8.38
C ASP A 201 -16.79 1.62 -7.97
N LEU A 202 -16.12 1.12 -6.95
CA LEU A 202 -16.34 -0.23 -6.44
C LEU A 202 -17.77 -0.40 -5.93
N ARG A 203 -18.33 0.56 -5.19
CA ARG A 203 -19.65 0.49 -4.59
C ARG A 203 -20.79 0.74 -5.57
N HIS A 204 -20.64 1.70 -6.47
CA HIS A 204 -21.73 2.18 -7.32
C HIS A 204 -21.62 1.69 -8.76
N VAL A 205 -20.43 1.66 -9.35
CA VAL A 205 -20.23 1.19 -10.73
C VAL A 205 -20.15 -0.33 -10.78
N ALA A 206 -19.26 -0.95 -9.99
CA ALA A 206 -19.18 -2.41 -9.89
C ALA A 206 -20.29 -3.03 -9.06
N ARG A 207 -20.97 -2.23 -8.21
CA ARG A 207 -22.01 -2.66 -7.26
C ARG A 207 -21.49 -3.72 -6.29
N TYR A 208 -20.22 -3.64 -5.92
CA TYR A 208 -19.63 -4.53 -4.95
C TYR A 208 -20.17 -4.24 -3.54
N ARG A 209 -20.57 -5.28 -2.80
CA ARG A 209 -21.19 -5.16 -1.48
C ARG A 209 -20.38 -5.82 -0.37
N GLY A 210 -19.30 -6.51 -0.72
CA GLY A 210 -18.40 -7.12 0.25
C GLY A 210 -17.50 -6.11 0.95
N PRO A 211 -16.66 -6.56 1.89
CA PRO A 211 -15.68 -5.72 2.56
C PRO A 211 -14.64 -5.17 1.59
N ILE A 212 -14.30 -3.89 1.75
CA ILE A 212 -13.16 -3.23 1.14
C ILE A 212 -12.23 -2.87 2.30
N VAL A 213 -11.00 -3.38 2.25
CA VAL A 213 -9.99 -3.16 3.27
C VAL A 213 -8.89 -2.30 2.67
N VAL A 214 -8.58 -1.18 3.31
CA VAL A 214 -7.37 -0.40 3.02
C VAL A 214 -6.31 -0.82 4.03
N LEU A 215 -5.16 -1.25 3.52
CA LEU A 215 -4.00 -1.57 4.34
C LEU A 215 -3.17 -0.30 4.53
N SER A 216 -2.90 0.08 5.78
CA SER A 216 -1.96 1.15 6.07
C SER A 216 -0.50 0.67 5.94
N TYR A 217 0.42 1.61 5.65
CA TYR A 217 1.82 1.27 5.49
C TYR A 217 2.55 1.23 6.83
N TYR A 218 3.59 0.40 6.88
CA TYR A 218 4.56 0.32 7.97
C TYR A 218 5.57 1.47 7.89
N SER A 219 6.20 1.78 9.01
CA SER A 219 7.36 2.69 9.04
C SER A 219 8.65 1.93 8.71
N LEU A 220 9.58 2.61 8.04
CA LEU A 220 10.92 2.09 7.80
C LEU A 220 11.83 2.21 9.04
N SER A 221 11.45 3.05 10.00
CA SER A 221 12.07 3.18 11.32
C SER A 221 11.09 3.76 12.32
N TYR A 222 10.82 3.02 13.39
CA TYR A 222 9.98 3.49 14.50
C TYR A 222 10.78 4.26 15.55
N SER A 223 12.10 4.39 15.39
CA SER A 223 13.00 5.13 16.27
C SER A 223 13.54 6.43 15.66
N ASP A 224 13.46 6.60 14.36
CA ASP A 224 13.77 7.87 13.69
C ASP A 224 12.52 8.77 13.71
N PRO A 225 12.56 9.93 14.39
CA PRO A 225 11.37 10.78 14.52
C PRO A 225 10.85 11.35 13.21
N ALA A 226 11.72 11.57 12.21
CA ALA A 226 11.30 12.11 10.93
C ALA A 226 10.60 11.04 10.08
N GLU A 227 11.17 9.83 10.04
CA GLU A 227 10.58 8.68 9.35
C GLU A 227 9.24 8.28 10.00
N LEU A 228 9.21 8.25 11.33
CA LEU A 228 8.01 7.95 12.07
C LEU A 228 6.89 8.96 11.77
N ALA A 229 7.19 10.27 11.82
CA ALA A 229 6.22 11.31 11.54
C ALA A 229 5.66 11.23 10.11
N SER A 230 6.52 10.91 9.13
CA SER A 230 6.10 10.73 7.74
C SER A 230 5.17 9.53 7.57
N SER A 231 5.49 8.42 8.24
CA SER A 231 4.68 7.19 8.21
C SER A 231 3.34 7.39 8.93
N GLU A 232 3.33 8.04 10.12
CA GLU A 232 2.10 8.38 10.85
C GLU A 232 1.20 9.33 10.06
N PHE A 233 1.80 10.29 9.34
CA PHE A 233 1.04 11.18 8.46
C PHE A 233 0.30 10.39 7.37
N LEU A 234 1.00 9.52 6.64
CA LEU A 234 0.40 8.70 5.59
C LEU A 234 -0.67 7.75 6.15
N ASP A 235 -0.38 7.09 7.27
CA ASP A 235 -1.34 6.23 7.97
C ASP A 235 -2.63 6.98 8.33
N SER A 236 -2.50 8.21 8.88
CA SER A 236 -3.64 9.04 9.23
C SER A 236 -4.50 9.45 8.03
N VAL A 237 -3.88 9.75 6.88
CA VAL A 237 -4.56 10.09 5.64
C VAL A 237 -5.35 8.89 5.12
N LEU A 238 -4.72 7.72 5.05
CA LEU A 238 -5.35 6.48 4.55
C LEU A 238 -6.50 6.04 5.47
N THR A 239 -6.27 6.06 6.78
CA THR A 239 -7.28 5.69 7.78
C THR A 239 -8.49 6.61 7.71
N SER A 240 -8.28 7.93 7.63
CA SER A 240 -9.35 8.90 7.53
C SER A 240 -10.15 8.74 6.25
N ALA A 241 -9.48 8.61 5.09
CA ALA A 241 -10.13 8.44 3.80
C ALA A 241 -10.93 7.13 3.73
N ALA A 242 -10.31 6.01 4.12
CA ALA A 242 -11.00 4.72 4.10
C ALA A 242 -12.23 4.68 5.01
N THR A 243 -12.12 5.25 6.22
CA THR A 243 -13.22 5.27 7.19
C THR A 243 -14.38 6.16 6.71
N ALA A 244 -14.08 7.30 6.09
CA ALA A 244 -15.10 8.22 5.55
C ALA A 244 -15.97 7.54 4.48
N ASP A 245 -15.40 6.63 3.70
CA ASP A 245 -16.10 5.92 2.62
C ASP A 245 -16.61 4.51 3.03
N GLY A 246 -16.60 4.23 4.33
CA GLY A 246 -17.12 2.96 4.88
C GLY A 246 -16.22 1.75 4.58
N GLY A 247 -14.94 1.98 4.41
CA GLY A 247 -13.91 0.96 4.34
C GLY A 247 -13.50 0.43 5.71
N ILE A 248 -12.82 -0.70 5.69
CA ILE A 248 -12.15 -1.28 6.85
C ILE A 248 -10.67 -0.90 6.74
N VAL A 249 -10.05 -0.51 7.84
CA VAL A 249 -8.59 -0.26 7.88
C VAL A 249 -7.91 -1.47 8.50
N ALA A 250 -6.90 -1.99 7.82
CA ALA A 250 -5.97 -2.97 8.39
C ALA A 250 -4.69 -2.24 8.81
N ASP A 251 -4.32 -2.40 10.07
CA ASP A 251 -3.21 -1.70 10.71
C ASP A 251 -1.85 -2.34 10.35
N GLY A 252 -1.33 -2.02 9.16
CA GLY A 252 0.01 -2.42 8.75
C GLY A 252 1.11 -1.69 9.53
N PHE A 253 0.83 -0.44 9.95
CA PHE A 253 1.76 0.34 10.78
C PHE A 253 2.00 -0.33 12.13
N GLY A 254 0.95 -0.65 12.87
CA GLY A 254 1.04 -1.33 14.17
C GLY A 254 1.57 -2.75 14.05
N ALA A 255 1.23 -3.47 12.98
CA ALA A 255 1.71 -4.84 12.75
C ALA A 255 3.25 -4.91 12.68
N PHE A 256 3.91 -3.90 12.11
CA PHE A 256 5.37 -3.83 12.09
C PHE A 256 5.97 -3.22 13.36
N ALA A 257 5.28 -2.26 13.99
CA ALA A 257 5.77 -1.59 15.21
C ALA A 257 6.04 -2.58 16.35
N GLY A 258 5.11 -3.51 16.58
CA GLY A 258 5.20 -4.48 17.69
C GLY A 258 6.49 -5.32 17.63
N PRO A 259 6.74 -6.11 16.58
CA PRO A 259 7.98 -6.88 16.44
C PRO A 259 9.24 -6.01 16.39
N SER A 260 9.19 -4.82 15.78
CA SER A 260 10.33 -3.91 15.67
C SER A 260 10.77 -3.35 17.03
N ALA A 261 9.86 -3.24 18.00
CA ALA A 261 10.17 -2.72 19.33
C ALA A 261 11.29 -3.51 20.02
N ALA A 262 11.35 -4.84 19.84
CA ALA A 262 12.40 -5.69 20.40
C ALA A 262 13.78 -5.42 19.77
N TYR A 263 13.82 -4.72 18.65
CA TYR A 263 15.02 -4.36 17.88
C TYR A 263 15.26 -2.85 17.86
N GLY A 264 14.81 -2.13 18.91
CA GLY A 264 14.97 -0.68 19.01
C GLY A 264 14.17 0.12 17.98
N GLY A 265 13.07 -0.42 17.48
CA GLY A 265 12.23 0.21 16.47
C GLY A 265 12.72 0.04 15.03
N ASP A 266 13.64 -0.89 14.78
CA ASP A 266 14.19 -1.17 13.45
C ASP A 266 13.54 -2.41 12.80
N PRO A 267 12.63 -2.26 11.83
CA PRO A 267 11.99 -3.37 11.14
C PRO A 267 12.96 -4.17 10.25
N CYS A 268 14.07 -3.57 9.81
CA CYS A 268 15.14 -4.26 9.11
C CYS A 268 15.83 -5.27 10.04
N ALA A 269 16.22 -4.86 11.24
CA ALA A 269 16.81 -5.73 12.25
C ALA A 269 15.82 -6.80 12.74
N ALA A 270 14.51 -6.47 12.78
CA ALA A 270 13.44 -7.42 13.08
C ALA A 270 13.19 -8.44 11.95
N GLY A 271 13.86 -8.31 10.80
CA GLY A 271 13.70 -9.21 9.66
C GLY A 271 12.41 -9.02 8.87
N LEU A 272 11.73 -7.89 9.02
CA LEU A 272 10.47 -7.59 8.36
C LEU A 272 10.65 -6.95 6.97
N LEU A 273 11.84 -6.42 6.69
CA LEU A 273 12.21 -5.86 5.39
C LEU A 273 13.19 -6.78 4.65
N ILE A 274 13.23 -6.66 3.32
CA ILE A 274 14.16 -7.43 2.49
C ILE A 274 15.58 -6.97 2.76
N LYS A 275 16.41 -7.86 3.33
CA LYS A 275 17.81 -7.59 3.57
C LYS A 275 18.62 -7.79 2.29
N LEU A 276 19.46 -6.81 1.98
CA LEU A 276 20.32 -6.81 0.81
C LEU A 276 21.71 -7.37 1.14
N PRO A 277 22.50 -7.81 0.12
CA PRO A 277 23.85 -8.39 0.32
C PRO A 277 24.86 -7.45 0.99
N ASP A 278 24.66 -6.13 0.87
CA ASP A 278 25.51 -5.12 1.51
C ASP A 278 25.17 -4.87 2.98
N GLY A 279 24.18 -5.59 3.51
CA GLY A 279 23.71 -5.50 4.89
C GLY A 279 22.66 -4.44 5.14
N THR A 280 22.31 -3.61 4.15
CA THR A 280 21.17 -2.67 4.22
C THR A 280 19.86 -3.42 3.99
N CYS A 281 18.72 -2.74 4.24
CA CYS A 281 17.42 -3.26 3.84
C CYS A 281 16.82 -2.43 2.71
N ASN A 282 16.08 -3.12 1.84
CA ASN A 282 15.17 -2.49 0.90
C ASN A 282 13.89 -2.06 1.64
N ILE A 283 13.17 -1.08 1.09
CA ILE A 283 11.93 -0.57 1.70
C ILE A 283 10.77 -1.58 1.68
N HIS A 284 10.86 -2.63 0.87
CA HIS A 284 9.79 -3.62 0.71
C HIS A 284 9.82 -4.71 1.78
N PRO A 285 8.63 -5.26 2.15
CA PRO A 285 8.54 -6.30 3.15
C PRO A 285 9.28 -7.58 2.73
N SER A 286 9.90 -8.23 3.70
CA SER A 286 10.36 -9.61 3.58
C SER A 286 9.16 -10.59 3.53
N PRO A 287 9.36 -11.88 3.27
CA PRO A 287 8.29 -12.88 3.42
C PRO A 287 7.69 -12.91 4.83
N ALA A 288 8.43 -12.51 5.88
CA ALA A 288 7.89 -12.38 7.23
C ALA A 288 7.02 -11.12 7.34
N GLY A 289 7.44 -10.00 6.78
CA GLY A 289 6.66 -8.77 6.74
C GLY A 289 5.35 -8.95 5.98
N HIS A 290 5.38 -9.60 4.81
CA HIS A 290 4.13 -9.87 4.05
C HIS A 290 3.14 -10.72 4.83
N ARG A 291 3.61 -11.72 5.60
CA ARG A 291 2.72 -12.52 6.46
C ARG A 291 2.06 -11.67 7.55
N LEU A 292 2.81 -10.76 8.19
CA LEU A 292 2.22 -9.86 9.19
C LEU A 292 1.16 -8.94 8.57
N LEU A 293 1.38 -8.40 7.38
CA LEU A 293 0.39 -7.59 6.68
C LEU A 293 -0.86 -8.41 6.32
N ALA A 294 -0.70 -9.67 5.90
CA ALA A 294 -1.82 -10.57 5.65
C ALA A 294 -2.61 -10.88 6.94
N GLU A 295 -1.91 -11.10 8.06
CA GLU A 295 -2.51 -11.33 9.37
C GLU A 295 -3.27 -10.09 9.87
N ALA A 296 -2.71 -8.88 9.69
CA ALA A 296 -3.39 -7.62 10.02
C ALA A 296 -4.70 -7.45 9.25
N ILE A 297 -4.72 -7.81 7.96
CA ILE A 297 -5.96 -7.78 7.17
C ILE A 297 -6.96 -8.84 7.66
N ALA A 298 -6.49 -10.06 7.94
CA ALA A 298 -7.35 -11.13 8.45
C ALA A 298 -7.98 -10.74 9.80
N GLU A 299 -7.21 -10.13 10.70
CA GLU A 299 -7.70 -9.60 11.97
C GLU A 299 -8.75 -8.50 11.76
N ALA A 300 -8.48 -7.55 10.87
CA ALA A 300 -9.39 -6.43 10.58
C ALA A 300 -10.77 -6.90 10.06
N ILE A 301 -10.83 -8.03 9.36
CA ILE A 301 -12.10 -8.62 8.89
C ILE A 301 -12.66 -9.70 9.83
N GLY A 302 -11.99 -10.01 10.93
CA GLY A 302 -12.41 -11.01 11.93
C GLY A 302 -12.33 -12.45 11.39
N ALA A 303 -11.31 -12.80 10.61
CA ALA A 303 -11.11 -14.09 9.95
C ALA A 303 -10.07 -14.97 10.67
#